data_7ca190e3f7b85c09a52b9f6413269471
#
_entry.id   7ca190e3f7b85c09a52b9f6413269471
#
_cell.length_a   1.000
_cell.length_b   1.000
_cell.length_c   1.000
_cell.angle_alpha   90.00
_cell.angle_beta   90.00
_cell.angle_gamma   90.00
#
_symmetry.space_group_name_H-M   'P 1'
#
loop_
_entity.id
_entity.type
_entity.pdbx_description
1 polymer ?
#
loop_
_entity_poly.entity_id
_entity_poly.type
_entity_poly.pdbx_seq_one_letter_code
_entity_poly.pdbx_strand_id
1 'polypeptide(L)'
;MTLQTALSGLLGAQTGLNTVSTDLANASTTAFKSQTALFEDVYPANASNAPGIGTATEGISSDLTQGALTSTGNPLDAAIQGNGYFVVSQNGTQHYTRDGAFQLSSSGQLETLNGATVQGYASTNGGGISGTLGPITINTGSVSANPTSALGVTLNLNAGDAVPGTAPLNPNDPTSYNETTSVVSYDSLGNANRVQLYFVNQSAGQWNVYAQPETANGTAVSATPTLLTTLGFSSSGGLTSGNPATLSGVNWGNGAANSNINFNFSGTTLAAQNFSVAGITNDGYAPGTYSGTTISSNGSITSTYSNGQSVSAGKIAIANFINAEGLTPVTGNLYTASSTSGQPVVNTPGTGLAGTLSGGELESSNASTSSLLVSLIQYQQAYQANTSVIQTEQQDNQRLVQI
;
A
#
# COMPACT_ATOMS: atom_id res chain seq x y z
N MET A 1 -53.08 25.86 -19.04
CA MET A 1 -52.17 24.74 -19.36
C MET A 1 -50.80 25.23 -19.73
N THR A 2 -50.65 26.22 -20.58
CA THR A 2 -49.35 26.78 -20.99
C THR A 2 -48.51 27.31 -19.83
N LEU A 3 -49.13 28.01 -18.84
CA LEU A 3 -48.42 28.52 -17.64
C LEU A 3 -47.84 27.42 -16.78
N GLN A 4 -48.57 26.30 -16.55
CA GLN A 4 -48.06 25.18 -15.76
C GLN A 4 -46.90 24.47 -16.46
N THR A 5 -47.02 24.26 -17.77
CA THR A 5 -45.94 23.66 -18.58
C THR A 5 -44.69 24.52 -18.58
N ALA A 6 -44.84 25.88 -18.73
CA ALA A 6 -43.70 26.79 -18.69
C ALA A 6 -43.08 26.87 -17.28
N LEU A 7 -43.90 26.83 -16.22
CA LEU A 7 -43.39 26.79 -14.85
C LEU A 7 -42.61 25.50 -14.53
N SER A 8 -43.14 24.34 -14.94
CA SER A 8 -42.42 23.05 -14.78
C SER A 8 -41.10 23.03 -15.55
N GLY A 9 -41.10 23.55 -16.80
CA GLY A 9 -39.87 23.68 -17.59
C GLY A 9 -38.87 24.66 -16.97
N LEU A 10 -39.33 25.73 -16.32
CA LEU A 10 -38.46 26.66 -15.59
C LEU A 10 -37.82 26.01 -14.38
N LEU A 11 -38.60 25.25 -13.57
CA LEU A 11 -38.09 24.51 -12.42
C LEU A 11 -37.10 23.41 -12.83
N GLY A 12 -37.39 22.69 -13.94
CA GLY A 12 -36.46 21.72 -14.52
C GLY A 12 -35.13 22.38 -14.96
N ALA A 13 -35.21 23.50 -15.68
CA ALA A 13 -34.03 24.23 -16.08
C ALA A 13 -33.20 24.75 -14.90
N GLN A 14 -33.88 25.21 -13.83
CA GLN A 14 -33.21 25.62 -12.60
C GLN A 14 -32.50 24.46 -11.90
N THR A 15 -33.13 23.28 -11.81
CA THR A 15 -32.49 22.09 -11.27
C THR A 15 -31.26 21.71 -12.08
N GLY A 16 -31.35 21.70 -13.42
CA GLY A 16 -30.20 21.44 -14.30
C GLY A 16 -29.08 22.48 -14.11
N LEU A 17 -29.43 23.78 -13.99
CA LEU A 17 -28.44 24.84 -13.70
C LEU A 17 -27.71 24.62 -12.38
N ASN A 18 -28.44 24.26 -11.32
CA ASN A 18 -27.87 24.00 -10.01
C ASN A 18 -26.92 22.80 -10.04
N THR A 19 -27.32 21.72 -10.70
CA THR A 19 -26.50 20.49 -10.85
C THR A 19 -25.22 20.79 -11.61
N VAL A 20 -25.31 21.43 -12.79
CA VAL A 20 -24.14 21.80 -13.60
C VAL A 20 -23.23 22.80 -12.87
N SER A 21 -23.80 23.75 -12.12
CA SER A 21 -23.01 24.69 -11.33
C SER A 21 -22.24 24.00 -10.20
N THR A 22 -22.85 22.99 -9.56
CA THR A 22 -22.20 22.16 -8.55
C THR A 22 -21.05 21.36 -9.17
N ASP A 23 -21.26 20.74 -10.32
CA ASP A 23 -20.24 19.98 -11.03
C ASP A 23 -19.09 20.86 -11.47
N LEU A 24 -19.38 22.04 -11.98
CA LEU A 24 -18.36 23.01 -12.41
C LEU A 24 -17.51 23.50 -11.22
N ALA A 25 -18.14 23.76 -10.07
CA ALA A 25 -17.44 24.14 -8.86
C ALA A 25 -16.50 23.01 -8.35
N ASN A 26 -16.84 21.74 -8.62
CA ASN A 26 -16.11 20.56 -8.18
C ASN A 26 -15.28 19.91 -9.31
N ALA A 27 -15.12 20.55 -10.46
CA ALA A 27 -14.36 20.01 -11.59
C ALA A 27 -12.87 19.77 -11.26
N SER A 28 -12.33 20.46 -10.25
CA SER A 28 -10.96 20.27 -9.74
C SER A 28 -10.91 19.54 -8.40
N THR A 29 -12.03 19.02 -7.89
CA THR A 29 -12.08 18.27 -6.62
C THR A 29 -11.68 16.84 -6.86
N THR A 30 -10.73 16.32 -6.08
CA THR A 30 -10.25 14.93 -6.17
C THR A 30 -11.41 13.94 -6.03
N ALA A 31 -11.47 12.97 -6.93
CA ALA A 31 -12.46 11.88 -6.95
C ALA A 31 -13.94 12.32 -6.97
N PHE A 32 -14.21 13.57 -7.35
CA PHE A 32 -15.58 14.03 -7.53
C PHE A 32 -16.25 13.28 -8.68
N LYS A 33 -17.53 12.95 -8.50
CA LYS A 33 -18.38 12.30 -9.50
C LYS A 33 -19.42 13.30 -9.99
N SER A 34 -19.40 13.60 -11.28
CA SER A 34 -20.35 14.50 -11.91
C SER A 34 -21.77 13.98 -11.79
N GLN A 35 -22.73 14.90 -11.79
CA GLN A 35 -24.13 14.60 -11.56
C GLN A 35 -24.96 15.06 -12.76
N THR A 36 -26.03 14.34 -13.05
CA THR A 36 -26.98 14.70 -14.09
C THR A 36 -28.38 14.72 -13.51
N ALA A 37 -29.11 15.80 -13.75
CA ALA A 37 -30.51 15.89 -13.42
C ALA A 37 -31.33 15.07 -14.42
N LEU A 38 -32.15 14.15 -13.93
CA LEU A 38 -33.06 13.31 -14.71
C LEU A 38 -34.46 13.93 -14.67
N PHE A 39 -35.14 13.94 -15.81
CA PHE A 39 -36.45 14.51 -15.97
C PHE A 39 -37.40 13.49 -16.54
N GLU A 40 -38.65 13.52 -16.06
CA GLU A 40 -39.77 12.73 -16.59
C GLU A 40 -40.82 13.66 -17.20
N ASP A 41 -41.56 13.19 -18.20
CA ASP A 41 -42.69 13.87 -18.76
C ASP A 41 -43.95 13.61 -17.90
N VAL A 42 -44.78 14.63 -17.76
CA VAL A 42 -46.00 14.57 -16.93
C VAL A 42 -47.23 14.62 -17.81
N TYR A 43 -48.10 13.60 -17.71
CA TYR A 43 -49.39 13.54 -18.39
C TYR A 43 -50.56 13.63 -17.43
N PRO A 44 -51.73 14.16 -17.89
CA PRO A 44 -52.95 14.15 -17.05
C PRO A 44 -53.47 12.71 -16.82
N ALA A 45 -53.85 12.39 -15.61
CA ALA A 45 -54.18 11.02 -15.14
C ALA A 45 -55.34 10.32 -15.90
N ASN A 46 -56.20 11.03 -16.64
CA ASN A 46 -57.44 10.50 -17.23
C ASN A 46 -57.69 10.88 -18.72
N ALA A 47 -56.67 11.22 -19.48
CA ALA A 47 -56.85 11.67 -20.86
C ALA A 47 -56.08 10.82 -21.86
N SER A 48 -56.75 9.90 -22.52
CA SER A 48 -56.27 9.27 -23.75
C SER A 48 -56.07 10.35 -24.81
N ASN A 49 -54.85 10.55 -25.33
CA ASN A 49 -54.47 11.55 -26.32
C ASN A 49 -54.39 13.02 -25.82
N ALA A 50 -54.27 13.29 -24.54
CA ALA A 50 -53.96 14.65 -24.07
C ALA A 50 -52.49 15.03 -24.28
N PRO A 51 -52.21 16.28 -24.62
CA PRO A 51 -50.83 16.77 -24.62
C PRO A 51 -50.24 16.71 -23.19
N GLY A 52 -48.92 16.47 -23.10
CA GLY A 52 -48.19 16.52 -21.83
C GLY A 52 -48.38 17.87 -21.12
N ILE A 53 -48.40 17.85 -19.79
CA ILE A 53 -48.60 19.04 -18.94
C ILE A 53 -47.29 19.62 -18.40
N GLY A 54 -46.15 19.08 -18.85
CA GLY A 54 -44.84 19.59 -18.51
C GLY A 54 -43.84 18.49 -18.14
N THR A 55 -42.83 18.87 -17.39
CA THR A 55 -41.76 18.01 -16.94
C THR A 55 -41.63 18.04 -15.41
N ALA A 56 -41.28 16.93 -14.78
CA ALA A 56 -40.89 16.87 -13.39
C ALA A 56 -39.43 16.39 -13.25
N THR A 57 -38.76 16.75 -12.17
CA THR A 57 -37.45 16.19 -11.86
C THR A 57 -37.67 14.81 -11.23
N GLU A 58 -37.19 13.76 -11.89
CA GLU A 58 -37.21 12.39 -11.40
C GLU A 58 -36.16 12.20 -10.28
N GLY A 59 -34.95 12.78 -10.48
CA GLY A 59 -33.87 12.67 -9.54
C GLY A 59 -32.56 13.26 -10.06
N ILE A 60 -31.50 13.05 -9.29
CA ILE A 60 -30.12 13.36 -9.69
C ILE A 60 -29.34 12.04 -9.67
N SER A 61 -28.77 11.67 -10.79
CA SER A 61 -27.91 10.49 -10.95
C SER A 61 -26.45 10.93 -10.97
N SER A 62 -25.58 10.17 -10.29
CA SER A 62 -24.13 10.40 -10.31
C SER A 62 -23.47 9.53 -11.38
N ASP A 63 -22.60 10.12 -12.18
CA ASP A 63 -21.75 9.38 -13.10
C ASP A 63 -20.58 8.73 -12.33
N LEU A 64 -20.65 7.43 -12.10
CA LEU A 64 -19.67 6.68 -11.34
C LEU A 64 -18.45 6.25 -12.18
N THR A 65 -18.36 6.66 -13.45
CA THR A 65 -17.17 6.38 -14.28
C THR A 65 -15.91 6.93 -13.64
N GLN A 66 -14.82 6.22 -13.85
CA GLN A 66 -13.53 6.60 -13.27
C GLN A 66 -12.98 7.85 -13.95
N GLY A 67 -12.54 8.82 -13.14
CA GLY A 67 -11.80 9.99 -13.61
C GLY A 67 -10.36 9.62 -14.01
N ALA A 68 -9.65 10.56 -14.63
CA ALA A 68 -8.24 10.36 -14.96
C ALA A 68 -7.38 10.22 -13.70
N LEU A 69 -6.41 9.31 -13.74
CA LEU A 69 -5.42 9.17 -12.69
C LEU A 69 -4.26 10.13 -12.96
N THR A 70 -3.88 10.90 -11.94
CA THR A 70 -2.80 11.88 -12.02
C THR A 70 -1.77 11.62 -10.93
N SER A 71 -0.49 11.56 -11.34
CA SER A 71 0.62 11.39 -10.38
C SER A 71 0.83 12.67 -9.59
N THR A 72 0.93 12.53 -8.27
CA THR A 72 1.13 13.64 -7.33
C THR A 72 2.55 13.71 -6.77
N GLY A 73 3.30 12.60 -6.85
CA GLY A 73 4.60 12.48 -6.22
C GLY A 73 4.56 12.30 -4.69
N ASN A 74 3.38 12.31 -4.07
CA ASN A 74 3.22 12.00 -2.65
C ASN A 74 3.01 10.48 -2.49
N PRO A 75 3.90 9.77 -1.78
CA PRO A 75 3.84 8.31 -1.66
C PRO A 75 2.65 7.79 -0.83
N LEU A 76 1.95 8.66 -0.09
CA LEU A 76 0.75 8.32 0.67
C LEU A 76 -0.54 8.47 -0.14
N ASP A 77 -0.49 9.17 -1.26
CA ASP A 77 -1.65 9.24 -2.14
C ASP A 77 -1.89 7.90 -2.81
N ALA A 78 -3.16 7.54 -2.97
CA ALA A 78 -3.56 6.31 -3.61
C ALA A 78 -4.84 6.48 -4.42
N ALA A 79 -4.85 6.03 -5.64
CA ALA A 79 -6.05 5.96 -6.47
C ALA A 79 -6.51 4.52 -6.63
N ILE A 80 -7.83 4.29 -6.64
CA ILE A 80 -8.40 2.99 -6.98
C ILE A 80 -8.52 2.89 -8.49
N GLN A 81 -7.89 1.89 -9.09
CA GLN A 81 -8.04 1.55 -10.49
C GLN A 81 -9.11 0.47 -10.64
N GLY A 82 -10.26 0.84 -11.19
CA GLY A 82 -11.44 -0.01 -11.29
C GLY A 82 -12.49 0.29 -10.22
N ASN A 83 -13.23 -0.75 -9.79
CA ASN A 83 -14.38 -0.60 -8.91
C ASN A 83 -14.02 -0.62 -7.43
N GLY A 84 -14.81 0.09 -6.62
CA GLY A 84 -14.74 0.08 -5.16
C GLY A 84 -14.50 1.46 -4.55
N TYR A 85 -14.47 1.51 -3.24
CA TYR A 85 -14.31 2.70 -2.42
C TYR A 85 -13.36 2.40 -1.27
N PHE A 86 -12.53 3.33 -0.88
CA PHE A 86 -11.80 3.25 0.38
C PHE A 86 -12.79 3.23 1.55
N VAL A 87 -12.51 2.38 2.52
CA VAL A 87 -13.27 2.34 3.76
C VAL A 87 -12.60 3.27 4.77
N VAL A 88 -13.32 4.24 5.27
CA VAL A 88 -12.82 5.19 6.26
C VAL A 88 -13.77 5.23 7.46
N SER A 89 -13.26 5.59 8.62
CA SER A 89 -14.06 5.76 9.83
C SER A 89 -13.95 7.18 10.34
N GLN A 90 -15.08 7.84 10.53
CA GLN A 90 -15.15 9.16 11.13
C GLN A 90 -16.09 9.11 12.35
N ASN A 91 -15.58 9.49 13.51
CA ASN A 91 -16.35 9.46 14.78
C ASN A 91 -16.99 8.09 15.08
N GLY A 92 -16.32 6.98 14.72
CA GLY A 92 -16.82 5.63 14.93
C GLY A 92 -17.83 5.14 13.89
N THR A 93 -18.21 5.99 12.92
CA THR A 93 -19.09 5.62 11.80
C THR A 93 -18.28 5.31 10.56
N GLN A 94 -18.61 4.23 9.85
CA GLN A 94 -17.97 3.88 8.58
C GLN A 94 -18.54 4.74 7.45
N HIS A 95 -17.61 5.25 6.64
CA HIS A 95 -17.88 5.99 5.41
C HIS A 95 -17.02 5.41 4.29
N TYR A 96 -17.35 5.77 3.08
CA TYR A 96 -16.72 5.29 1.86
C TYR A 96 -16.29 6.48 1.02
N THR A 97 -15.12 6.41 0.39
CA THR A 97 -14.64 7.50 -0.45
C THR A 97 -13.81 6.97 -1.61
N ARG A 98 -13.78 7.73 -2.70
CA ARG A 98 -12.82 7.56 -3.79
C ARG A 98 -11.60 8.47 -3.64
N ASP A 99 -11.68 9.44 -2.72
CA ASP A 99 -10.55 10.33 -2.44
C ASP A 99 -9.47 9.58 -1.66
N GLY A 100 -8.32 9.45 -2.28
CA GLY A 100 -7.15 8.78 -1.72
C GLY A 100 -6.03 9.73 -1.34
N ALA A 101 -6.32 11.03 -1.14
CA ALA A 101 -5.38 11.98 -0.58
C ALA A 101 -5.22 11.72 0.92
N PHE A 102 -4.24 10.88 1.26
CA PHE A 102 -4.02 10.45 2.63
C PHE A 102 -2.84 11.18 3.27
N GLN A 103 -2.90 11.29 4.59
CA GLN A 103 -1.85 11.83 5.44
C GLN A 103 -1.68 10.97 6.69
N LEU A 104 -0.58 11.18 7.41
CA LEU A 104 -0.36 10.53 8.71
C LEU A 104 -0.80 11.47 9.83
N SER A 105 -1.60 10.94 10.75
CA SER A 105 -1.91 11.60 12.00
C SER A 105 -0.69 11.62 12.94
N SER A 106 -0.77 12.40 14.00
CA SER A 106 0.26 12.42 15.05
C SER A 106 0.44 11.08 15.76
N SER A 107 -0.56 10.20 15.69
CA SER A 107 -0.51 8.84 16.23
C SER A 107 -0.02 7.80 15.21
N GLY A 108 0.38 8.22 13.99
CA GLY A 108 0.81 7.33 12.91
C GLY A 108 -0.33 6.63 12.18
N GLN A 109 -1.57 7.00 12.41
CA GLN A 109 -2.71 6.45 11.67
C GLN A 109 -2.82 7.10 10.29
N LEU A 110 -3.16 6.30 9.28
CA LEU A 110 -3.46 6.81 7.96
C LEU A 110 -4.86 7.41 7.96
N GLU A 111 -4.97 8.68 7.58
CA GLU A 111 -6.25 9.42 7.58
C GLU A 111 -6.41 10.26 6.32
N THR A 112 -7.65 10.60 6.00
CA THR A 112 -7.99 11.59 4.97
C THR A 112 -7.68 13.00 5.48
N LEU A 113 -7.63 13.98 4.59
CA LEU A 113 -7.47 15.40 4.95
C LEU A 113 -8.55 15.91 5.92
N ASN A 114 -9.72 15.26 5.93
CA ASN A 114 -10.85 15.59 6.84
C ASN A 114 -10.77 14.85 8.18
N GLY A 115 -9.68 14.12 8.46
CA GLY A 115 -9.47 13.41 9.72
C GLY A 115 -10.24 12.09 9.86
N ALA A 116 -10.80 11.55 8.77
CA ALA A 116 -11.38 10.20 8.79
C ALA A 116 -10.25 9.15 8.66
N THR A 117 -10.20 8.19 9.59
CA THR A 117 -9.16 7.16 9.61
C THR A 117 -9.40 6.10 8.55
N VAL A 118 -8.39 5.80 7.74
CA VAL A 118 -8.44 4.76 6.71
C VAL A 118 -8.46 3.39 7.37
N GLN A 119 -9.42 2.56 6.93
CA GLN A 119 -9.61 1.22 7.45
C GLN A 119 -8.95 0.19 6.53
N GLY A 120 -8.46 -0.87 7.16
CA GLY A 120 -7.81 -1.96 6.44
C GLY A 120 -7.51 -3.13 7.37
N TYR A 121 -6.64 -3.98 6.92
CA TYR A 121 -6.21 -5.18 7.64
C TYR A 121 -4.77 -4.98 8.11
N ALA A 122 -4.59 -4.76 9.42
CA ALA A 122 -3.27 -4.53 10.01
C ALA A 122 -2.34 -5.73 9.80
N SER A 123 -1.03 -5.46 9.70
CA SER A 123 -0.02 -6.53 9.69
C SER A 123 0.05 -7.23 11.05
N THR A 124 0.26 -8.53 11.03
CA THR A 124 0.52 -9.35 12.25
C THR A 124 2.01 -9.61 12.41
N ASN A 125 2.45 -9.87 13.65
CA ASN A 125 3.84 -10.23 13.99
C ASN A 125 4.27 -11.58 13.37
N GLY A 126 4.43 -11.64 12.09
CA GLY A 126 4.74 -12.88 11.35
C GLY A 126 4.56 -12.67 9.86
N GLY A 127 4.30 -11.43 9.43
CA GLY A 127 4.16 -11.05 8.02
C GLY A 127 2.79 -11.35 7.42
N GLY A 128 1.84 -11.86 8.21
CA GLY A 128 0.44 -12.02 7.80
C GLY A 128 -0.37 -10.73 7.94
N ILE A 129 -1.62 -10.78 7.51
CA ILE A 129 -2.60 -9.70 7.72
C ILE A 129 -3.67 -10.15 8.72
N SER A 130 -4.16 -9.22 9.53
CA SER A 130 -5.29 -9.45 10.44
C SER A 130 -6.55 -9.81 9.65
N GLY A 131 -7.38 -10.70 10.18
CA GLY A 131 -8.70 -10.99 9.62
C GLY A 131 -9.76 -9.96 9.99
N THR A 132 -9.45 -8.98 10.85
CA THR A 132 -10.39 -7.95 11.32
C THR A 132 -10.08 -6.61 10.68
N LEU A 133 -11.13 -5.93 10.22
CA LEU A 133 -11.05 -4.57 9.71
C LEU A 133 -10.79 -3.59 10.86
N GLY A 134 -9.84 -2.70 10.69
CA GLY A 134 -9.48 -1.71 11.68
C GLY A 134 -8.63 -0.57 11.10
N PRO A 135 -8.29 0.44 11.91
CA PRO A 135 -7.44 1.54 11.46
C PRO A 135 -6.04 1.04 11.08
N ILE A 136 -5.51 1.55 9.99
CA ILE A 136 -4.13 1.30 9.57
C ILE A 136 -3.21 2.25 10.34
N THR A 137 -2.26 1.66 11.06
CA THR A 137 -1.24 2.43 11.80
C THR A 137 0.14 2.14 11.24
N ILE A 138 0.85 3.20 10.90
CA ILE A 138 2.20 3.17 10.35
C ILE A 138 3.17 3.54 11.47
N ASN A 139 4.13 2.67 11.74
CA ASN A 139 5.17 2.98 12.72
C ASN A 139 6.19 3.96 12.09
N THR A 140 6.11 5.21 12.50
CA THR A 140 7.06 6.28 12.10
C THR A 140 8.24 6.43 13.08
N GLY A 141 8.25 5.64 14.15
CA GLY A 141 9.36 5.59 15.09
C GLY A 141 10.57 4.84 14.53
N SER A 142 11.63 4.75 15.34
CA SER A 142 12.78 3.92 15.01
C SER A 142 12.46 2.44 15.18
N VAL A 143 13.02 1.60 14.29
CA VAL A 143 13.07 0.16 14.48
C VAL A 143 14.29 -0.19 15.32
N SER A 144 14.07 -0.95 16.38
CA SER A 144 15.15 -1.45 17.23
C SER A 144 16.07 -2.39 16.44
N ALA A 145 17.31 -2.51 16.91
CA ALA A 145 18.23 -3.52 16.40
C ALA A 145 17.63 -4.93 16.54
N ASN A 146 17.94 -5.76 15.57
CA ASN A 146 17.70 -7.20 15.66
C ASN A 146 19.05 -7.91 15.72
N PRO A 147 19.41 -8.58 16.84
CA PRO A 147 20.66 -9.32 16.91
C PRO A 147 20.64 -10.48 15.91
N THR A 148 21.79 -10.74 15.30
CA THR A 148 21.93 -11.88 14.39
C THR A 148 21.72 -13.19 15.14
N SER A 149 20.78 -13.99 14.69
CA SER A 149 20.51 -15.33 15.19
C SER A 149 20.73 -16.42 14.14
N ALA A 150 20.61 -16.08 12.87
CA ALA A 150 20.81 -16.99 11.74
C ALA A 150 21.67 -16.33 10.65
N LEU A 151 22.71 -17.04 10.24
CA LEU A 151 23.60 -16.68 9.15
C LEU A 151 23.62 -17.80 8.11
N GLY A 152 23.21 -17.51 6.88
CA GLY A 152 23.39 -18.42 5.75
C GLY A 152 24.71 -18.08 5.03
N VAL A 153 25.54 -19.09 4.77
CA VAL A 153 26.79 -18.94 4.03
C VAL A 153 26.87 -20.05 2.99
N THR A 154 26.71 -19.67 1.73
CA THR A 154 26.83 -20.61 0.61
C THR A 154 28.13 -20.33 -0.14
N LEU A 155 28.97 -21.31 -0.33
CA LEU A 155 30.28 -21.13 -0.94
C LEU A 155 30.71 -22.38 -1.74
N ASN A 156 31.76 -22.25 -2.51
CA ASN A 156 32.48 -23.38 -3.11
C ASN A 156 33.86 -23.50 -2.46
N LEU A 157 34.18 -24.69 -1.92
CA LEU A 157 35.54 -25.06 -1.50
C LEU A 157 36.26 -25.76 -2.64
N ASN A 158 37.58 -25.54 -2.74
CA ASN A 158 38.34 -26.13 -3.83
C ASN A 158 38.74 -27.59 -3.47
N ALA A 159 38.25 -28.54 -4.24
CA ALA A 159 38.57 -29.98 -4.05
C ALA A 159 40.05 -30.30 -4.28
N GLY A 160 40.81 -29.42 -4.93
CA GLY A 160 42.22 -29.59 -5.17
C GLY A 160 43.14 -29.09 -4.04
N ASP A 161 42.60 -28.48 -3.02
CA ASP A 161 43.39 -27.94 -1.91
C ASP A 161 43.99 -29.06 -1.05
N ALA A 162 45.28 -28.94 -0.79
CA ALA A 162 45.97 -29.87 0.12
C ALA A 162 45.62 -29.60 1.57
N VAL A 163 45.78 -30.58 2.45
CA VAL A 163 45.73 -30.41 3.91
C VAL A 163 46.83 -29.42 4.32
N PRO A 164 46.56 -28.34 5.07
CA PRO A 164 47.55 -27.38 5.54
C PRO A 164 48.70 -28.09 6.30
N GLY A 165 49.93 -27.62 6.01
CA GLY A 165 51.13 -28.20 6.62
C GLY A 165 51.37 -27.78 8.08
N THR A 166 50.75 -26.70 8.50
CA THR A 166 50.88 -26.13 9.85
C THR A 166 49.59 -26.36 10.66
N ALA A 167 49.72 -26.99 11.82
CA ALA A 167 48.64 -27.21 12.76
C ALA A 167 49.13 -26.88 14.18
N PRO A 168 48.27 -26.38 15.09
CA PRO A 168 46.86 -26.04 14.91
C PRO A 168 46.63 -24.73 14.09
N LEU A 169 45.36 -24.47 13.75
CA LEU A 169 44.96 -23.21 13.08
C LEU A 169 45.48 -22.00 13.86
N ASN A 170 46.16 -21.12 13.16
CA ASN A 170 46.63 -19.81 13.65
C ASN A 170 46.17 -18.72 12.67
N PRO A 171 45.28 -17.78 13.06
CA PRO A 171 44.80 -16.72 12.19
C PRO A 171 45.92 -15.84 11.57
N ASN A 172 47.08 -15.75 12.26
CA ASN A 172 48.19 -14.95 11.82
C ASN A 172 49.16 -15.73 10.87
N ASP A 173 48.91 -17.03 10.70
CA ASP A 173 49.71 -17.88 9.81
C ASP A 173 48.85 -18.40 8.64
N PRO A 174 48.95 -17.82 7.45
CA PRO A 174 48.14 -18.22 6.30
C PRO A 174 48.42 -19.65 5.80
N THR A 175 49.48 -20.31 6.29
CA THR A 175 49.76 -21.72 5.96
C THR A 175 48.99 -22.71 6.85
N SER A 176 48.26 -22.21 7.83
CA SER A 176 47.48 -23.04 8.78
C SER A 176 46.01 -23.26 8.37
N TYR A 177 45.57 -22.61 7.29
CA TYR A 177 44.22 -22.77 6.72
C TYR A 177 44.26 -22.65 5.21
N ASN A 178 43.21 -23.12 4.54
CA ASN A 178 43.12 -23.04 3.06
C ASN A 178 42.41 -21.76 2.65
N GLU A 179 41.23 -21.49 3.22
CA GLU A 179 40.38 -20.39 2.78
C GLU A 179 39.81 -19.65 3.98
N THR A 180 39.45 -18.40 3.75
CA THR A 180 38.83 -17.57 4.79
C THR A 180 37.80 -16.60 4.21
N THR A 181 36.76 -16.32 4.96
CA THR A 181 35.77 -15.27 4.65
C THR A 181 35.23 -14.65 5.94
N SER A 182 34.71 -13.45 5.83
CA SER A 182 34.10 -12.78 6.98
C SER A 182 32.61 -12.52 6.73
N VAL A 183 31.81 -12.68 7.77
CA VAL A 183 30.37 -12.36 7.74
C VAL A 183 30.05 -11.31 8.79
N VAL A 184 29.20 -10.35 8.46
CA VAL A 184 28.73 -9.34 9.41
C VAL A 184 27.73 -9.97 10.36
N SER A 185 27.82 -9.65 11.64
CA SER A 185 26.88 -10.04 12.69
C SER A 185 26.52 -8.81 13.53
N TYR A 186 25.25 -8.67 13.85
CA TYR A 186 24.76 -7.58 14.70
C TYR A 186 24.54 -8.10 16.11
N ASP A 187 24.99 -7.33 17.12
CA ASP A 187 24.74 -7.64 18.52
C ASP A 187 23.37 -7.09 18.99
N SER A 188 23.00 -7.32 20.24
CA SER A 188 21.73 -6.86 20.82
C SER A 188 21.62 -5.33 20.96
N LEU A 189 22.71 -4.60 20.84
CA LEU A 189 22.76 -3.14 20.84
C LEU A 189 22.77 -2.56 19.41
N GLY A 190 22.86 -3.44 18.38
CA GLY A 190 22.88 -3.08 16.97
C GLY A 190 24.24 -2.69 16.42
N ASN A 191 25.32 -2.96 17.14
CA ASN A 191 26.66 -2.77 16.60
C ASN A 191 26.95 -3.85 15.56
N ALA A 192 27.51 -3.42 14.43
CA ALA A 192 27.95 -4.33 13.38
C ALA A 192 29.33 -4.91 13.74
N ASN A 193 29.35 -6.15 14.17
CA ASN A 193 30.54 -6.96 14.44
C ASN A 193 30.79 -7.90 13.26
N ARG A 194 31.87 -8.70 13.31
CA ARG A 194 32.19 -9.69 12.30
C ARG A 194 32.43 -11.06 12.92
N VAL A 195 32.14 -12.09 12.15
CA VAL A 195 32.63 -13.43 12.44
C VAL A 195 33.53 -13.85 11.27
N GLN A 196 34.80 -14.01 11.55
CA GLN A 196 35.78 -14.52 10.60
C GLN A 196 35.67 -16.04 10.58
N LEU A 197 35.47 -16.61 9.40
CA LEU A 197 35.40 -18.06 9.16
C LEU A 197 36.70 -18.51 8.50
N TYR A 198 37.28 -19.58 9.01
CA TYR A 198 38.46 -20.23 8.44
C TYR A 198 38.07 -21.65 8.03
N PHE A 199 38.44 -22.03 6.82
CA PHE A 199 38.17 -23.34 6.26
C PHE A 199 39.49 -24.12 6.14
N VAL A 200 39.54 -25.30 6.78
CA VAL A 200 40.73 -26.12 6.87
C VAL A 200 40.41 -27.50 6.34
N ASN A 201 41.05 -27.91 5.24
CA ASN A 201 40.96 -29.27 4.71
C ASN A 201 41.56 -30.26 5.72
N GLN A 202 40.81 -31.26 6.13
CA GLN A 202 41.30 -32.32 7.02
C GLN A 202 41.66 -33.62 6.26
N SER A 203 40.89 -33.93 5.25
CA SER A 203 41.01 -35.10 4.41
C SER A 203 40.06 -34.98 3.21
N ALA A 204 40.14 -35.90 2.25
CA ALA A 204 39.26 -35.92 1.12
C ALA A 204 37.76 -35.81 1.52
N GLY A 205 37.12 -34.70 1.16
CA GLY A 205 35.72 -34.45 1.44
C GLY A 205 35.38 -34.04 2.88
N GLN A 206 36.37 -33.77 3.76
CA GLN A 206 36.15 -33.32 5.14
C GLN A 206 36.85 -31.96 5.37
N TRP A 207 36.09 -30.95 5.79
CA TRP A 207 36.56 -29.60 6.02
C TRP A 207 36.15 -29.10 7.39
N ASN A 208 37.11 -28.71 8.21
CA ASN A 208 36.82 -28.03 9.47
C ASN A 208 36.55 -26.55 9.20
N VAL A 209 35.48 -26.06 9.81
CA VAL A 209 35.15 -24.66 9.81
C VAL A 209 35.37 -24.11 11.22
N TYR A 210 36.23 -23.11 11.33
CA TYR A 210 36.46 -22.39 12.57
C TYR A 210 35.88 -21.01 12.47
N ALA A 211 35.31 -20.53 13.58
CA ALA A 211 34.75 -19.22 13.70
C ALA A 211 35.51 -18.39 14.72
N GLN A 212 35.88 -17.18 14.36
CA GLN A 212 36.47 -16.21 15.27
C GLN A 212 35.62 -14.94 15.27
N PRO A 213 34.85 -14.67 16.33
CA PRO A 213 34.16 -13.40 16.49
C PRO A 213 35.16 -12.24 16.63
N GLU A 214 34.87 -11.14 15.95
CA GLU A 214 35.65 -9.92 15.97
C GLU A 214 34.74 -8.73 16.16
N THR A 215 35.20 -7.72 16.88
CA THR A 215 34.51 -6.43 16.98
C THR A 215 34.51 -5.71 15.62
N ALA A 216 33.75 -4.63 15.51
CA ALA A 216 33.72 -3.80 14.30
C ALA A 216 35.11 -3.32 13.84
N ASN A 217 36.04 -3.16 14.77
CA ASN A 217 37.41 -2.70 14.50
C ASN A 217 38.37 -3.86 14.12
N GLY A 218 37.88 -5.08 13.98
CA GLY A 218 38.69 -6.26 13.66
C GLY A 218 39.48 -6.80 14.84
N THR A 219 39.15 -6.42 16.07
CA THR A 219 39.77 -7.00 17.28
C THR A 219 39.05 -8.32 17.61
N ALA A 220 39.82 -9.40 17.66
CA ALA A 220 39.28 -10.71 18.03
C ALA A 220 38.72 -10.69 19.45
N VAL A 221 37.49 -11.20 19.59
CA VAL A 221 36.78 -11.31 20.88
C VAL A 221 37.31 -12.51 21.70
N SER A 222 37.76 -13.55 21.02
CA SER A 222 38.44 -14.71 21.64
C SER A 222 39.86 -14.86 21.15
N ALA A 223 40.74 -15.29 22.01
CA ALA A 223 42.17 -15.46 21.69
C ALA A 223 42.44 -16.49 20.60
N THR A 224 41.56 -17.48 20.46
CA THR A 224 41.68 -18.56 19.47
C THR A 224 40.34 -18.77 18.75
N PRO A 225 40.38 -19.08 17.45
CA PRO A 225 39.18 -19.51 16.71
C PRO A 225 38.58 -20.78 17.33
N THR A 226 37.26 -20.82 17.36
CA THR A 226 36.50 -21.97 17.86
C THR A 226 36.11 -22.88 16.72
N LEU A 227 36.33 -24.20 16.83
CA LEU A 227 35.81 -25.17 15.86
C LEU A 227 34.28 -25.08 15.86
N LEU A 228 33.70 -24.62 14.76
CA LEU A 228 32.26 -24.48 14.60
C LEU A 228 31.63 -25.81 14.17
N THR A 229 32.20 -26.44 13.16
CA THR A 229 31.71 -27.72 12.61
C THR A 229 32.73 -28.34 11.67
N THR A 230 32.51 -29.62 11.33
CA THR A 230 33.18 -30.28 10.21
C THR A 230 32.18 -30.55 9.10
N LEU A 231 32.37 -29.91 7.96
CA LEU A 231 31.58 -30.11 6.75
C LEU A 231 32.05 -31.40 6.05
N GLY A 232 31.09 -32.27 5.78
CA GLY A 232 31.36 -33.49 5.00
C GLY A 232 30.71 -33.41 3.64
N PHE A 233 31.45 -33.82 2.61
CA PHE A 233 30.99 -33.75 1.21
C PHE A 233 30.96 -35.16 0.60
N SER A 234 30.00 -35.37 -0.29
CA SER A 234 29.92 -36.60 -1.10
C SER A 234 30.99 -36.60 -2.20
N SER A 235 31.18 -37.72 -2.86
CA SER A 235 32.06 -37.82 -4.04
C SER A 235 31.59 -36.98 -5.23
N SER A 236 30.33 -36.54 -5.22
CA SER A 236 29.78 -35.58 -6.23
C SER A 236 29.92 -34.15 -5.78
N GLY A 237 30.57 -33.84 -4.66
CA GLY A 237 30.79 -32.50 -4.14
C GLY A 237 29.63 -31.87 -3.39
N GLY A 238 28.53 -32.58 -3.17
CA GLY A 238 27.39 -32.07 -2.40
C GLY A 238 27.63 -32.24 -0.89
N LEU A 239 27.20 -31.24 -0.09
CA LEU A 239 27.28 -31.23 1.36
C LEU A 239 26.38 -32.34 1.94
N THR A 240 26.92 -33.20 2.85
CA THR A 240 26.21 -34.32 3.47
C THR A 240 26.10 -34.21 4.97
N SER A 241 27.01 -33.50 5.64
CA SER A 241 27.03 -33.38 7.11
C SER A 241 27.62 -32.05 7.56
N GLY A 242 27.47 -31.74 8.85
CA GLY A 242 28.03 -30.55 9.48
C GLY A 242 27.18 -29.29 9.35
N ASN A 243 25.92 -29.41 8.91
CA ASN A 243 24.97 -28.32 8.75
C ASN A 243 23.62 -28.67 9.37
N PRO A 244 22.94 -27.77 10.17
CA PRO A 244 23.45 -26.47 10.61
C PRO A 244 24.51 -26.59 11.74
N ALA A 245 25.19 -25.49 12.03
CA ALA A 245 26.17 -25.35 13.09
C ALA A 245 25.90 -24.12 13.97
N THR A 246 26.14 -24.20 15.28
CA THR A 246 25.83 -23.14 16.20
C THR A 246 27.09 -22.62 16.88
N LEU A 247 27.37 -21.31 16.76
CA LEU A 247 28.33 -20.57 17.53
C LEU A 247 27.62 -20.01 18.76
N SER A 248 27.89 -20.58 19.95
CA SER A 248 27.15 -20.23 21.18
C SER A 248 27.94 -19.29 22.08
N GLY A 249 27.23 -18.42 22.81
CA GLY A 249 27.80 -17.69 23.94
C GLY A 249 28.78 -16.56 23.53
N VAL A 250 28.70 -16.04 22.32
CA VAL A 250 29.59 -14.97 21.86
C VAL A 250 29.38 -13.71 22.71
N ASN A 251 30.40 -13.34 23.48
CA ASN A 251 30.43 -12.10 24.25
C ASN A 251 31.24 -11.05 23.50
N TRP A 252 30.56 -10.02 23.00
CA TRP A 252 31.19 -8.96 22.19
C TRP A 252 32.04 -7.97 22.98
N GLY A 253 32.05 -8.04 24.31
CA GLY A 253 32.87 -7.19 25.19
C GLY A 253 32.41 -5.73 25.28
N ASN A 254 31.23 -5.40 24.76
CA ASN A 254 30.68 -4.04 24.68
C ASN A 254 29.41 -3.86 25.53
N GLY A 255 29.06 -4.81 26.39
CA GLY A 255 27.85 -4.78 27.20
C GLY A 255 26.59 -5.33 26.51
N ALA A 256 26.70 -5.75 25.27
CA ALA A 256 25.60 -6.47 24.59
C ALA A 256 25.36 -7.85 25.23
N ALA A 257 24.14 -8.35 25.09
CA ALA A 257 23.82 -9.71 25.47
C ALA A 257 24.65 -10.71 24.66
N ASN A 258 24.98 -11.86 25.26
CA ASN A 258 25.68 -12.93 24.53
C ASN A 258 24.85 -13.39 23.35
N SER A 259 25.50 -13.56 22.20
CA SER A 259 24.86 -14.01 20.96
C SER A 259 25.02 -15.52 20.76
N ASN A 260 23.96 -16.14 20.26
CA ASN A 260 23.99 -17.51 19.74
C ASN A 260 23.65 -17.44 18.27
N ILE A 261 24.57 -17.82 17.39
CA ILE A 261 24.45 -17.65 15.94
C ILE A 261 24.41 -19.02 15.28
N ASN A 262 23.32 -19.31 14.58
CA ASN A 262 23.14 -20.53 13.80
C ASN A 262 23.65 -20.31 12.37
N PHE A 263 24.67 -21.04 11.99
CA PHE A 263 25.21 -21.03 10.63
C PHE A 263 24.52 -22.10 9.80
N ASN A 264 24.07 -21.70 8.63
CA ASN A 264 23.52 -22.59 7.62
C ASN A 264 24.43 -22.59 6.39
N PHE A 265 25.06 -23.71 6.10
CA PHE A 265 25.96 -23.92 4.97
C PHE A 265 25.25 -24.63 3.79
N SER A 266 23.94 -24.69 3.77
CA SER A 266 23.17 -25.33 2.69
C SER A 266 23.54 -24.74 1.33
N GLY A 267 23.70 -25.60 0.32
CA GLY A 267 24.12 -25.18 -1.02
C GLY A 267 25.63 -25.01 -1.18
N THR A 268 26.42 -25.19 -0.13
CA THR A 268 27.89 -25.24 -0.21
C THR A 268 28.34 -26.46 -1.00
N THR A 269 29.31 -26.31 -1.88
CA THR A 269 29.84 -27.32 -2.76
C THR A 269 31.36 -27.50 -2.58
N LEU A 270 31.84 -28.70 -2.89
CA LEU A 270 33.26 -29.02 -3.02
C LEU A 270 33.53 -29.36 -4.48
N ALA A 271 34.11 -28.46 -5.23
CA ALA A 271 34.37 -28.63 -6.66
C ALA A 271 35.80 -28.22 -7.01
N ALA A 272 36.33 -28.70 -8.12
CA ALA A 272 37.69 -28.34 -8.63
C ALA A 272 37.66 -26.94 -9.28
N GLN A 273 37.20 -25.95 -8.50
CA GLN A 273 37.16 -24.54 -8.84
C GLN A 273 37.70 -23.73 -7.67
N ASN A 274 38.19 -22.53 -7.93
CA ASN A 274 38.70 -21.66 -6.89
C ASN A 274 37.62 -21.37 -5.84
N PHE A 275 38.05 -21.11 -4.61
CA PHE A 275 37.18 -20.67 -3.55
C PHE A 275 36.31 -19.48 -3.96
N SER A 276 35.05 -19.55 -3.69
CA SER A 276 34.12 -18.43 -3.97
C SER A 276 32.94 -18.47 -2.99
N VAL A 277 32.53 -17.28 -2.57
CA VAL A 277 31.32 -17.10 -1.76
C VAL A 277 30.16 -16.77 -2.70
N ALA A 278 29.20 -17.67 -2.81
CA ALA A 278 28.03 -17.52 -3.68
C ALA A 278 26.95 -16.65 -3.05
N GLY A 279 26.81 -16.69 -1.72
CA GLY A 279 25.82 -15.89 -1.03
C GLY A 279 25.99 -15.88 0.48
N ILE A 280 25.65 -14.75 1.08
CA ILE A 280 25.56 -14.58 2.55
C ILE A 280 24.18 -14.00 2.84
N THR A 281 23.47 -14.63 3.80
CA THR A 281 22.19 -14.11 4.33
C THR A 281 22.33 -13.89 5.83
N ASN A 282 21.71 -12.82 6.32
CA ASN A 282 21.75 -12.42 7.72
C ASN A 282 20.37 -11.92 8.15
N ASP A 283 19.85 -12.40 9.26
CA ASP A 283 18.59 -11.97 9.85
C ASP A 283 18.75 -10.75 10.79
N GLY A 284 19.98 -10.45 11.18
CA GLY A 284 20.30 -9.31 12.04
C GLY A 284 20.42 -8.00 11.28
N TYR A 285 20.11 -6.88 11.97
CA TYR A 285 20.29 -5.52 11.44
C TYR A 285 20.47 -4.48 12.55
N ALA A 286 21.11 -3.37 12.20
CA ALA A 286 21.26 -2.21 13.07
C ALA A 286 19.90 -1.49 13.27
N PRO A 287 19.77 -0.61 14.30
CA PRO A 287 18.62 0.25 14.42
C PRO A 287 18.41 1.10 13.17
N GLY A 288 17.16 1.36 12.83
CA GLY A 288 16.82 2.18 11.67
C GLY A 288 15.84 3.29 12.03
N THR A 289 16.00 4.48 11.45
CA THR A 289 15.03 5.57 11.52
C THR A 289 14.08 5.47 10.33
N TYR A 290 12.83 5.86 10.54
CA TYR A 290 11.82 5.89 9.47
C TYR A 290 12.30 6.77 8.30
N SER A 291 12.20 6.27 7.09
CA SER A 291 12.61 6.94 5.85
C SER A 291 11.42 7.31 4.96
N GLY A 292 10.39 6.46 4.90
CA GLY A 292 9.21 6.71 4.09
C GLY A 292 8.25 5.53 4.08
N THR A 293 7.09 5.74 3.47
CA THR A 293 6.06 4.71 3.29
C THR A 293 5.62 4.68 1.83
N THR A 294 5.34 3.49 1.31
CA THR A 294 4.81 3.28 -0.04
C THR A 294 3.55 2.43 0.00
N ILE A 295 2.64 2.69 -0.93
CA ILE A 295 1.40 1.92 -1.13
C ILE A 295 1.53 1.15 -2.44
N SER A 296 1.41 -0.17 -2.36
CA SER A 296 1.52 -1.06 -3.53
C SER A 296 0.15 -1.32 -4.18
N SER A 297 0.15 -1.83 -5.42
CA SER A 297 -1.08 -2.10 -6.19
C SER A 297 -2.04 -3.10 -5.52
N ASN A 298 -1.53 -4.00 -4.69
CA ASN A 298 -2.33 -4.94 -3.89
C ASN A 298 -2.80 -4.37 -2.54
N GLY A 299 -2.64 -3.04 -2.34
CA GLY A 299 -3.02 -2.32 -1.12
C GLY A 299 -2.06 -2.47 0.05
N SER A 300 -0.93 -3.17 -0.12
CA SER A 300 0.06 -3.30 0.95
C SER A 300 0.75 -1.97 1.22
N ILE A 301 0.76 -1.58 2.47
CA ILE A 301 1.45 -0.40 2.97
C ILE A 301 2.77 -0.87 3.58
N THR A 302 3.88 -0.38 3.03
CA THR A 302 5.23 -0.78 3.46
C THR A 302 6.01 0.45 3.87
N SER A 303 6.50 0.45 5.11
CA SER A 303 7.42 1.45 5.64
C SER A 303 8.86 1.02 5.43
N THR A 304 9.70 1.91 4.94
CA THR A 304 11.13 1.70 4.76
C THR A 304 11.92 2.48 5.80
N TYR A 305 13.06 1.92 6.22
CA TYR A 305 13.92 2.47 7.25
C TYR A 305 15.34 2.67 6.73
N SER A 306 16.11 3.56 7.40
CA SER A 306 17.47 3.91 7.00
C SER A 306 18.47 2.75 7.03
N ASN A 307 18.13 1.66 7.71
CA ASN A 307 18.90 0.41 7.74
C ASN A 307 18.54 -0.57 6.61
N GLY A 308 17.72 -0.15 5.63
CA GLY A 308 17.26 -0.96 4.51
C GLY A 308 16.13 -1.93 4.86
N GLN A 309 15.66 -1.96 6.10
CA GLN A 309 14.52 -2.81 6.48
C GLN A 309 13.21 -2.23 5.98
N SER A 310 12.31 -3.13 5.64
CA SER A 310 10.94 -2.81 5.21
C SER A 310 9.95 -3.54 6.10
N VAL A 311 9.02 -2.79 6.68
CA VAL A 311 8.00 -3.33 7.59
C VAL A 311 6.63 -3.07 7.00
N SER A 312 5.81 -4.11 6.87
CA SER A 312 4.43 -3.97 6.42
C SER A 312 3.56 -3.45 7.56
N ALA A 313 2.84 -2.36 7.32
CA ALA A 313 1.82 -1.84 8.24
C ALA A 313 0.46 -2.56 8.08
N GLY A 314 0.25 -3.23 6.94
CA GLY A 314 -0.98 -3.92 6.61
C GLY A 314 -1.43 -3.66 5.18
N LYS A 315 -2.74 -3.88 4.92
CA LYS A 315 -3.35 -3.64 3.61
C LYS A 315 -4.59 -2.76 3.74
N ILE A 316 -4.75 -1.81 2.84
CA ILE A 316 -5.95 -0.99 2.71
C ILE A 316 -7.13 -1.89 2.32
N ALA A 317 -8.32 -1.59 2.86
CA ALA A 317 -9.56 -2.27 2.50
C ALA A 317 -10.31 -1.47 1.43
N ILE A 318 -10.93 -2.19 0.50
CA ILE A 318 -11.82 -1.65 -0.53
C ILE A 318 -13.20 -2.26 -0.33
N ALA A 319 -14.23 -1.40 -0.29
CA ALA A 319 -15.63 -1.79 -0.27
C ALA A 319 -16.24 -1.71 -1.66
N ASN A 320 -16.96 -2.75 -2.05
CA ASN A 320 -17.79 -2.77 -3.24
C ASN A 320 -19.27 -2.86 -2.83
N PHE A 321 -20.14 -2.26 -3.62
CA PHE A 321 -21.59 -2.24 -3.42
C PHE A 321 -22.29 -2.88 -4.61
N ILE A 322 -23.40 -3.55 -4.35
CA ILE A 322 -24.26 -4.12 -5.41
C ILE A 322 -24.83 -2.99 -6.27
N ASN A 323 -25.25 -1.89 -5.62
CA ASN A 323 -25.72 -0.68 -6.28
C ASN A 323 -25.01 0.55 -5.73
N ALA A 324 -23.94 0.96 -6.38
CA ALA A 324 -23.15 2.12 -5.95
C ALA A 324 -23.89 3.46 -6.13
N GLU A 325 -24.86 3.56 -7.04
CA GLU A 325 -25.72 4.75 -7.19
C GLU A 325 -26.62 4.98 -5.98
N GLY A 326 -26.93 3.92 -5.22
CA GLY A 326 -27.70 3.99 -3.98
C GLY A 326 -26.92 4.55 -2.79
N LEU A 327 -25.63 4.84 -2.93
CA LEU A 327 -24.85 5.48 -1.87
C LEU A 327 -25.31 6.91 -1.62
N THR A 328 -25.42 7.29 -0.35
CA THR A 328 -25.80 8.65 0.05
C THR A 328 -24.54 9.51 0.22
N PRO A 329 -24.38 10.61 -0.54
CA PRO A 329 -23.24 11.51 -0.38
C PRO A 329 -23.33 12.28 0.94
N VAL A 330 -22.17 12.49 1.57
CA VAL A 330 -21.97 13.29 2.78
C VAL A 330 -20.85 14.31 2.53
N THR A 331 -20.79 15.33 3.35
CA THR A 331 -19.75 16.36 3.24
C THR A 331 -18.35 15.75 3.28
N GLY A 332 -17.44 16.25 2.45
CA GLY A 332 -16.02 15.84 2.42
C GLY A 332 -15.73 14.68 1.48
N ASN A 333 -16.46 14.52 0.38
CA ASN A 333 -16.34 13.43 -0.59
C ASN A 333 -16.52 12.03 0.03
N LEU A 334 -17.32 11.98 1.09
CA LEU A 334 -17.68 10.74 1.76
C LEU A 334 -19.05 10.25 1.29
N TYR A 335 -19.24 8.95 1.38
CA TYR A 335 -20.51 8.29 1.11
C TYR A 335 -20.90 7.41 2.30
N THR A 336 -22.19 7.24 2.53
CA THR A 336 -22.75 6.27 3.47
C THR A 336 -23.55 5.22 2.73
N ALA A 337 -23.50 4.00 3.24
CA ALA A 337 -24.36 2.93 2.72
C ALA A 337 -25.82 3.22 3.04
N SER A 338 -26.70 2.89 2.11
CA SER A 338 -28.15 3.01 2.25
C SER A 338 -28.83 1.65 2.04
N SER A 339 -30.14 1.59 2.24
CA SER A 339 -30.92 0.39 1.92
C SER A 339 -30.90 0.06 0.42
N THR A 340 -30.72 1.07 -0.43
CA THR A 340 -30.67 0.91 -1.90
C THR A 340 -29.29 0.54 -2.40
N SER A 341 -28.20 0.94 -1.73
CA SER A 341 -26.84 0.52 -2.10
C SER A 341 -26.55 -0.94 -1.72
N GLY A 342 -27.26 -1.48 -0.75
CA GLY A 342 -26.96 -2.75 -0.11
C GLY A 342 -25.78 -2.65 0.87
N GLN A 343 -25.42 -3.80 1.45
CA GLN A 343 -24.30 -3.89 2.40
C GLN A 343 -22.96 -3.89 1.66
N PRO A 344 -21.92 -3.27 2.24
CA PRO A 344 -20.59 -3.27 1.67
C PRO A 344 -19.97 -4.67 1.68
N VAL A 345 -19.40 -5.07 0.56
CA VAL A 345 -18.51 -6.25 0.48
C VAL A 345 -17.07 -5.74 0.53
N VAL A 346 -16.41 -5.96 1.67
CA VAL A 346 -15.07 -5.45 1.92
C VAL A 346 -14.02 -6.50 1.59
N ASN A 347 -13.08 -6.14 0.74
CA ASN A 347 -11.99 -6.99 0.27
C ASN A 347 -10.65 -6.24 0.31
N THR A 348 -9.55 -6.98 0.10
CA THR A 348 -8.26 -6.37 -0.23
C THR A 348 -8.20 -6.01 -1.71
N PRO A 349 -7.44 -4.97 -2.11
CA PRO A 349 -7.28 -4.59 -3.51
C PRO A 349 -6.83 -5.76 -4.39
N GLY A 350 -7.41 -5.86 -5.58
CA GLY A 350 -7.13 -6.92 -6.55
C GLY A 350 -7.76 -8.28 -6.22
N THR A 351 -8.66 -8.35 -5.24
CA THR A 351 -9.38 -9.60 -4.91
C THR A 351 -10.88 -9.44 -5.10
N GLY A 352 -11.54 -10.48 -5.59
CA GLY A 352 -12.97 -10.48 -5.87
C GLY A 352 -13.35 -9.42 -6.92
N LEU A 353 -14.26 -8.51 -6.57
CA LEU A 353 -14.70 -7.39 -7.41
C LEU A 353 -13.93 -6.10 -7.12
N ALA A 354 -13.02 -6.09 -6.13
CA ALA A 354 -12.26 -4.92 -5.77
C ALA A 354 -11.19 -4.59 -6.83
N GLY A 355 -11.13 -3.33 -7.23
CA GLY A 355 -10.09 -2.79 -8.09
C GLY A 355 -8.70 -2.90 -7.45
N THR A 356 -7.68 -2.58 -8.21
CA THR A 356 -6.29 -2.45 -7.72
C THR A 356 -6.02 -1.02 -7.28
N LEU A 357 -4.91 -0.79 -6.57
CA LEU A 357 -4.47 0.56 -6.21
C LEU A 357 -3.33 1.02 -7.11
N SER A 358 -3.23 2.32 -7.30
CA SER A 358 -2.05 3.00 -7.83
C SER A 358 -1.54 3.96 -6.76
N GLY A 359 -0.37 3.67 -6.18
CA GLY A 359 0.26 4.52 -5.18
C GLY A 359 0.93 5.73 -5.81
N GLY A 360 0.90 6.89 -5.13
CA GLY A 360 1.44 8.15 -5.64
C GLY A 360 0.58 8.82 -6.70
N GLU A 361 -0.66 8.40 -6.85
CA GLU A 361 -1.64 8.94 -7.80
C GLU A 361 -2.96 9.28 -7.10
N LEU A 362 -3.68 10.24 -7.66
CA LEU A 362 -5.03 10.59 -7.25
C LEU A 362 -5.98 10.50 -8.45
N GLU A 363 -7.24 10.16 -8.17
CA GLU A 363 -8.30 10.21 -9.15
C GLU A 363 -8.80 11.64 -9.29
N SER A 364 -8.72 12.21 -10.50
CA SER A 364 -9.30 13.52 -10.81
C SER A 364 -10.83 13.44 -10.90
N SER A 365 -11.51 14.58 -10.81
CA SER A 365 -12.93 14.67 -11.15
C SER A 365 -13.18 14.13 -12.56
N ASN A 366 -14.29 13.42 -12.77
CA ASN A 366 -14.76 13.03 -14.10
C ASN A 366 -15.60 14.15 -14.78
N ALA A 367 -15.78 15.29 -14.11
CA ALA A 367 -16.52 16.43 -14.61
C ALA A 367 -15.71 17.19 -15.68
N SER A 368 -16.19 17.21 -16.92
CA SER A 368 -15.57 17.95 -18.02
C SER A 368 -16.05 19.40 -18.06
N THR A 369 -15.16 20.34 -17.72
CA THR A 369 -15.49 21.78 -17.72
C THR A 369 -16.06 22.27 -19.04
N SER A 370 -15.55 21.80 -20.18
CA SER A 370 -16.03 22.19 -21.51
C SER A 370 -17.46 21.74 -21.76
N SER A 371 -17.79 20.47 -21.43
CA SER A 371 -19.15 19.95 -21.55
C SER A 371 -20.12 20.63 -20.60
N LEU A 372 -19.68 20.90 -19.37
CA LEU A 372 -20.49 21.58 -18.36
C LEU A 372 -20.83 23.02 -18.74
N LEU A 373 -19.88 23.77 -19.33
CA LEU A 373 -20.15 25.13 -19.84
C LEU A 373 -21.20 25.14 -20.96
N VAL A 374 -21.16 24.15 -21.86
CA VAL A 374 -22.18 24.01 -22.90
C VAL A 374 -23.55 23.70 -22.27
N SER A 375 -23.61 22.75 -21.34
CA SER A 375 -24.85 22.40 -20.63
C SER A 375 -25.39 23.59 -19.83
N LEU A 376 -24.52 24.36 -19.19
CA LEU A 376 -24.90 25.58 -18.46
C LEU A 376 -25.59 26.58 -19.37
N ILE A 377 -25.01 26.86 -20.58
CA ILE A 377 -25.62 27.75 -21.56
C ILE A 377 -26.99 27.22 -22.04
N GLN A 378 -27.10 25.91 -22.27
CA GLN A 378 -28.36 25.26 -22.68
C GLN A 378 -29.45 25.44 -21.61
N TYR A 379 -29.13 25.16 -20.34
CA TYR A 379 -30.08 25.35 -19.24
C TYR A 379 -30.42 26.84 -19.03
N GLN A 380 -29.47 27.78 -19.19
CA GLN A 380 -29.73 29.20 -19.13
C GLN A 380 -30.70 29.66 -20.25
N GLN A 381 -30.52 29.15 -21.48
CA GLN A 381 -31.42 29.43 -22.59
C GLN A 381 -32.83 28.87 -22.35
N ALA A 382 -32.90 27.62 -21.85
CA ALA A 382 -34.16 27.00 -21.49
C ALA A 382 -34.89 27.76 -20.37
N TYR A 383 -34.17 28.20 -19.36
CA TYR A 383 -34.72 29.04 -18.29
C TYR A 383 -35.27 30.39 -18.83
N GLN A 384 -34.52 31.09 -19.69
CA GLN A 384 -34.94 32.37 -20.29
C GLN A 384 -36.15 32.17 -21.21
N ALA A 385 -36.18 31.09 -22.02
CA ALA A 385 -37.30 30.78 -22.91
C ALA A 385 -38.60 30.56 -22.09
N ASN A 386 -38.54 29.73 -21.05
CA ASN A 386 -39.70 29.49 -20.19
C ASN A 386 -40.15 30.74 -19.43
N THR A 387 -39.23 31.61 -19.00
CA THR A 387 -39.55 32.89 -18.38
C THR A 387 -40.27 33.82 -19.37
N SER A 388 -39.84 33.88 -20.65
CA SER A 388 -40.50 34.66 -21.69
C SER A 388 -41.91 34.18 -21.97
N VAL A 389 -42.16 32.86 -21.98
CA VAL A 389 -43.51 32.30 -22.12
C VAL A 389 -44.41 32.73 -20.96
N ILE A 390 -43.90 32.67 -19.72
CA ILE A 390 -44.68 33.10 -18.54
C ILE A 390 -45.02 34.57 -18.62
N GLN A 391 -44.08 35.44 -19.06
CA GLN A 391 -44.33 36.90 -19.22
C GLN A 391 -45.39 37.19 -20.30
N THR A 392 -45.34 36.46 -21.43
CA THR A 392 -46.34 36.59 -22.49
C THR A 392 -47.73 36.20 -22.02
N GLU A 393 -47.85 35.09 -21.33
CA GLU A 393 -49.09 34.60 -20.75
C GLU A 393 -49.66 35.59 -19.73
N GLN A 394 -48.83 36.19 -18.89
CA GLN A 394 -49.26 37.24 -17.95
C GLN A 394 -49.76 38.49 -18.67
N GLN A 395 -49.11 38.91 -19.75
CA GLN A 395 -49.57 40.06 -20.57
C GLN A 395 -50.91 39.77 -21.23
N ASP A 396 -51.08 38.56 -21.78
CA ASP A 396 -52.36 38.19 -22.42
C ASP A 396 -53.48 38.11 -21.38
N ASN A 397 -53.24 37.59 -20.18
CA ASN A 397 -54.20 37.61 -19.08
C ASN A 397 -54.59 39.04 -18.66
N GLN A 398 -53.61 39.97 -18.59
CA GLN A 398 -53.87 41.37 -18.31
C GLN A 398 -54.74 42.07 -19.39
N ARG A 399 -54.50 41.72 -20.68
CA ARG A 399 -55.33 42.24 -21.80
C ARG A 399 -56.73 41.72 -21.74
N LEU A 400 -56.93 40.42 -21.39
CA LEU A 400 -58.27 39.82 -21.23
C LEU A 400 -59.07 40.46 -20.09
N VAL A 401 -58.47 40.94 -19.02
CA VAL A 401 -59.12 41.61 -17.88
C VAL A 401 -59.51 43.05 -18.22
N GLN A 402 -58.89 43.65 -19.29
CA GLN A 402 -59.16 45.04 -19.72
C GLN A 402 -60.24 45.13 -20.78
N ILE A 403 -60.75 44.00 -21.30
CA ILE A 403 -61.90 43.92 -22.21
C ILE A 403 -63.16 43.61 -21.41
#